data_1658db71853c6f5bc5c820704644ecd5
#
_entry.id   1658db71853c6f5bc5c820704644ecd5
#
_cell.length_a   1.000
_cell.length_b   1.000
_cell.length_c   1.000
_cell.angle_alpha   90.00
_cell.angle_beta   90.00
_cell.angle_gamma   90.00
#
_symmetry.space_group_name_H-M   'P 1'
#
loop_
_entity.id
_entity.type
_entity.pdbx_description
1 polymer ?
#
loop_
_entity_poly.entity_id
_entity_poly.type
_entity_poly.pdbx_seq_one_letter_code
_entity_poly.pdbx_strand_id
1 'polypeptide(L)'
;MDKLIFKTIFLVLFLTLVGCSSSDKTEIDKVPDKSAQALFSDAREALDNGLYKKAIQILSAIDSRFPYGPISHQVQLDLIYGYYKSGDSAQGIALAERFLRLNPNHANVDYVYYMRALINVSTEENLFQDLAGINRSDRDPTASRDAFNDLKTILTDFPDSKYAADARKRMIAIKSRLAQYELSVARFYLKREAYASAANRGRYIVEYYSASPEVEEALKIMIECYNAMGLSDLESNARQVLAANYPK
;
A
#
# COMPACT_ATOMS: atom_id res chain seq x y z
N MET A 1 50.63 -30.71 25.48
CA MET A 1 50.09 -30.30 24.15
C MET A 1 48.88 -29.41 24.33
N ASP A 2 48.07 -29.60 25.34
CA ASP A 2 46.77 -28.90 25.48
C ASP A 2 46.84 -27.41 25.86
N LYS A 3 47.85 -26.98 26.61
CA LYS A 3 48.02 -25.56 27.01
C LYS A 3 48.42 -24.63 25.84
N LEU A 4 49.08 -25.17 24.83
CA LEU A 4 49.48 -24.40 23.66
C LEU A 4 48.29 -24.20 22.71
N ILE A 5 47.48 -25.25 22.54
CA ILE A 5 46.24 -25.21 21.73
C ILE A 5 45.23 -24.25 22.34
N PHE A 6 45.07 -24.24 23.66
CA PHE A 6 44.16 -23.33 24.35
C PHE A 6 44.60 -21.86 24.23
N LYS A 7 45.90 -21.57 24.27
CA LYS A 7 46.43 -20.22 24.06
C LYS A 7 46.23 -19.72 22.62
N THR A 8 46.42 -20.62 21.64
CA THR A 8 46.18 -20.24 20.22
C THR A 8 44.72 -20.04 19.91
N ILE A 9 43.80 -20.84 20.46
CA ILE A 9 42.35 -20.64 20.32
C ILE A 9 41.91 -19.34 20.97
N PHE A 10 42.45 -19.01 22.16
CA PHE A 10 42.09 -17.74 22.85
C PHE A 10 42.65 -16.52 22.12
N LEU A 11 43.83 -16.62 21.49
CA LEU A 11 44.41 -15.55 20.67
C LEU A 11 43.63 -15.32 19.38
N VAL A 12 43.12 -16.37 18.73
CA VAL A 12 42.29 -16.26 17.52
C VAL A 12 40.91 -15.70 17.84
N LEU A 13 40.33 -16.07 18.99
CA LEU A 13 39.03 -15.53 19.42
C LEU A 13 39.14 -14.05 19.78
N PHE A 14 40.28 -13.56 20.24
CA PHE A 14 40.49 -12.14 20.58
C PHE A 14 40.72 -11.25 19.34
N LEU A 15 41.25 -11.84 18.25
CA LEU A 15 41.42 -11.10 16.98
C LEU A 15 40.14 -10.87 16.20
N THR A 16 39.05 -11.61 16.49
CA THR A 16 37.76 -11.43 15.81
C THR A 16 36.87 -10.31 16.39
N LEU A 17 37.31 -9.69 17.51
CA LEU A 17 36.57 -8.59 18.18
C LEU A 17 36.99 -7.18 17.72
N VAL A 18 37.91 -7.06 16.75
CA VAL A 18 38.15 -5.80 16.06
C VAL A 18 37.04 -5.60 15.03
N GLY A 19 35.82 -5.42 15.51
CA GLY A 19 34.71 -4.95 14.72
C GLY A 19 35.07 -3.58 14.16
N CYS A 20 35.05 -3.46 12.84
CA CYS A 20 35.19 -2.21 12.12
C CYS A 20 34.13 -1.23 12.63
N SER A 21 34.51 -0.31 13.49
CA SER A 21 33.80 0.94 13.67
C SER A 21 34.16 1.84 12.47
N SER A 22 33.69 1.47 11.27
CA SER A 22 33.55 2.42 10.20
C SER A 22 32.34 3.27 10.56
N SER A 23 32.57 4.47 11.04
CA SER A 23 31.56 5.51 11.05
C SER A 23 31.32 5.92 9.60
N ASP A 24 30.62 5.08 8.85
CA ASP A 24 30.04 5.50 7.58
C ASP A 24 29.11 6.68 7.92
N LYS A 25 29.52 7.87 7.48
CA LYS A 25 28.65 9.05 7.57
C LYS A 25 27.34 8.67 6.95
N THR A 26 26.26 8.85 7.69
CA THR A 26 24.92 8.61 7.17
C THR A 26 24.70 9.47 5.92
N GLU A 27 23.82 9.07 5.02
CA GLU A 27 23.50 9.87 3.83
C GLU A 27 23.11 11.33 4.19
N ILE A 28 22.52 11.51 5.37
CA ILE A 28 22.15 12.83 5.94
C ILE A 28 23.37 13.69 6.27
N ASP A 29 24.48 13.08 6.72
CA ASP A 29 25.72 13.80 7.08
C ASP A 29 26.47 14.32 5.85
N LYS A 30 26.15 13.82 4.65
CA LYS A 30 26.71 14.30 3.38
C LYS A 30 26.05 15.59 2.89
N VAL A 31 24.91 15.99 3.47
CA VAL A 31 24.21 17.22 3.10
C VAL A 31 24.93 18.43 3.70
N PRO A 32 25.25 19.48 2.89
CA PRO A 32 25.97 20.66 3.35
C PRO A 32 25.29 21.33 4.55
N ASP A 33 26.08 21.99 5.38
CA ASP A 33 25.57 22.82 6.48
C ASP A 33 25.10 24.17 5.92
N LYS A 34 23.83 24.25 5.58
CA LYS A 34 23.13 25.44 5.06
C LYS A 34 21.88 25.70 5.91
N SER A 35 21.30 26.88 5.78
CA SER A 35 19.99 27.17 6.39
C SER A 35 18.90 26.25 5.86
N ALA A 36 17.87 25.99 6.68
CA ALA A 36 16.72 25.17 6.29
C ALA A 36 16.08 25.66 4.98
N GLN A 37 15.97 26.98 4.80
CA GLN A 37 15.38 27.58 3.60
C GLN A 37 16.22 27.32 2.35
N ALA A 38 17.56 27.43 2.45
CA ALA A 38 18.46 27.17 1.32
C ALA A 38 18.44 25.68 0.94
N LEU A 39 18.49 24.78 1.93
CA LEU A 39 18.33 23.34 1.69
C LEU A 39 16.98 23.00 1.07
N PHE A 40 15.91 23.65 1.52
CA PHE A 40 14.59 23.43 0.98
C PHE A 40 14.48 23.85 -0.49
N SER A 41 15.11 24.97 -0.87
CA SER A 41 15.21 25.38 -2.27
C SER A 41 15.97 24.34 -3.12
N ASP A 42 17.13 23.86 -2.62
CA ASP A 42 17.93 22.82 -3.31
C ASP A 42 17.11 21.52 -3.47
N ALA A 43 16.31 21.16 -2.46
CA ALA A 43 15.46 19.98 -2.49
C ALA A 43 14.31 20.10 -3.50
N ARG A 44 13.66 21.27 -3.56
CA ARG A 44 12.59 21.56 -4.53
C ARG A 44 13.12 21.49 -5.96
N GLU A 45 14.27 22.09 -6.22
CA GLU A 45 14.94 21.97 -7.53
C GLU A 45 15.23 20.50 -7.89
N ALA A 46 15.67 19.69 -6.91
CA ALA A 46 15.91 18.27 -7.13
C ALA A 46 14.61 17.50 -7.44
N LEU A 47 13.48 17.82 -6.76
CA LEU A 47 12.17 17.24 -7.06
C LEU A 47 11.70 17.59 -8.47
N ASP A 48 11.82 18.87 -8.86
CA ASP A 48 11.38 19.38 -10.16
C ASP A 48 12.19 18.76 -11.31
N ASN A 49 13.46 18.45 -11.06
CA ASN A 49 14.35 17.75 -12.00
C ASN A 49 14.22 16.21 -11.95
N GLY A 50 13.30 15.63 -11.15
CA GLY A 50 13.11 14.19 -11.04
C GLY A 50 14.23 13.46 -10.27
N LEU A 51 15.11 14.19 -9.59
CA LEU A 51 16.22 13.64 -8.78
C LEU A 51 15.73 13.24 -7.38
N TYR A 52 14.73 12.34 -7.34
CA TYR A 52 13.98 12.03 -6.12
C TYR A 52 14.86 11.55 -4.96
N LYS A 53 15.85 10.67 -5.21
CA LYS A 53 16.78 10.21 -4.16
C LYS A 53 17.57 11.35 -3.54
N LYS A 54 18.07 12.28 -4.36
CA LYS A 54 18.76 13.48 -3.88
C LYS A 54 17.83 14.39 -3.08
N ALA A 55 16.61 14.60 -3.57
CA ALA A 55 15.61 15.38 -2.87
C ALA A 55 15.28 14.79 -1.49
N ILE A 56 15.03 13.48 -1.41
CA ILE A 56 14.78 12.76 -0.16
C ILE A 56 15.94 12.93 0.81
N GLN A 57 17.19 12.80 0.36
CA GLN A 57 18.37 13.00 1.19
C GLN A 57 18.40 14.39 1.81
N ILE A 58 18.16 15.44 1.02
CA ILE A 58 18.16 16.82 1.50
C ILE A 58 16.98 17.08 2.44
N LEU A 59 15.76 16.66 2.05
CA LEU A 59 14.56 16.84 2.87
C LEU A 59 14.66 16.09 4.21
N SER A 60 15.22 14.89 4.22
CA SER A 60 15.45 14.11 5.44
C SER A 60 16.46 14.81 6.36
N ALA A 61 17.49 15.46 5.79
CA ALA A 61 18.41 16.26 6.57
C ALA A 61 17.71 17.49 7.20
N ILE A 62 16.78 18.12 6.49
CA ILE A 62 15.98 19.23 7.03
C ILE A 62 15.05 18.72 8.15
N ASP A 63 14.28 17.62 7.93
CA ASP A 63 13.37 17.05 8.94
C ASP A 63 14.12 16.68 10.23
N SER A 64 15.36 16.18 10.09
CA SER A 64 16.22 15.83 11.22
C SER A 64 16.82 17.04 11.95
N ARG A 65 17.35 18.02 11.22
CA ARG A 65 18.06 19.18 11.80
C ARG A 65 17.12 20.28 12.28
N PHE A 66 15.96 20.42 11.62
CA PHE A 66 14.99 21.51 11.85
C PHE A 66 13.55 21.00 12.02
N PRO A 67 13.29 20.08 12.95
CA PRO A 67 11.99 19.36 13.05
C PRO A 67 10.81 20.28 13.40
N TYR A 68 11.06 21.45 13.99
CA TYR A 68 10.02 22.40 14.45
C TYR A 68 10.05 23.72 13.70
N GLY A 69 10.69 23.78 12.55
CA GLY A 69 10.79 24.99 11.76
C GLY A 69 9.48 25.35 11.03
N PRO A 70 9.34 26.59 10.53
CA PRO A 70 8.12 27.05 9.84
C PRO A 70 7.82 26.25 8.56
N ILE A 71 8.81 25.57 7.99
CA ILE A 71 8.67 24.74 6.78
C ILE A 71 8.59 23.23 7.08
N SER A 72 8.62 22.82 8.36
CA SER A 72 8.72 21.40 8.73
C SER A 72 7.59 20.55 8.15
N HIS A 73 6.33 21.04 8.21
CA HIS A 73 5.20 20.32 7.61
C HIS A 73 5.33 20.20 6.09
N GLN A 74 5.77 21.28 5.41
CA GLN A 74 5.96 21.23 3.95
C GLN A 74 7.08 20.26 3.56
N VAL A 75 8.16 20.20 4.34
CA VAL A 75 9.25 19.22 4.17
C VAL A 75 8.71 17.78 4.26
N GLN A 76 7.83 17.50 5.22
CA GLN A 76 7.23 16.18 5.37
C GLN A 76 6.29 15.83 4.21
N LEU A 77 5.51 16.80 3.73
CA LEU A 77 4.65 16.60 2.55
C LEU A 77 5.47 16.32 1.28
N ASP A 78 6.56 17.06 1.09
CA ASP A 78 7.46 16.87 -0.05
C ASP A 78 8.26 15.56 0.06
N LEU A 79 8.61 15.11 1.28
CA LEU A 79 9.19 13.78 1.53
C LEU A 79 8.24 12.64 1.15
N ILE A 80 6.96 12.73 1.54
CA ILE A 80 5.95 11.73 1.15
C ILE A 80 5.88 11.62 -0.38
N TYR A 81 5.87 12.76 -1.08
CA TYR A 81 5.90 12.79 -2.54
C TYR A 81 7.20 12.19 -3.11
N GLY A 82 8.34 12.55 -2.53
CA GLY A 82 9.64 12.01 -2.93
C GLY A 82 9.70 10.47 -2.81
N TYR A 83 9.22 9.91 -1.69
CA TYR A 83 9.15 8.48 -1.47
C TYR A 83 8.19 7.79 -2.45
N TYR A 84 7.03 8.39 -2.74
CA TYR A 84 6.13 7.89 -3.78
C TYR A 84 6.84 7.79 -5.13
N LYS A 85 7.54 8.85 -5.54
CA LYS A 85 8.21 8.94 -6.84
C LYS A 85 9.45 8.06 -6.95
N SER A 86 10.14 7.80 -5.85
CA SER A 86 11.32 6.92 -5.81
C SER A 86 10.97 5.44 -5.69
N GLY A 87 9.70 5.12 -5.35
CA GLY A 87 9.26 3.74 -5.07
C GLY A 87 9.57 3.25 -3.65
N ASP A 88 10.03 4.14 -2.76
CA ASP A 88 10.34 3.80 -1.35
C ASP A 88 9.04 3.75 -0.51
N SER A 89 8.16 2.83 -0.87
CA SER A 89 6.77 2.77 -0.36
C SER A 89 6.69 2.66 1.15
N ALA A 90 7.54 1.85 1.79
CA ALA A 90 7.50 1.64 3.23
C ALA A 90 7.77 2.94 4.01
N GLN A 91 8.77 3.71 3.59
CA GLN A 91 9.10 5.01 4.18
C GLN A 91 8.00 6.04 3.94
N GLY A 92 7.43 6.05 2.73
CA GLY A 92 6.33 6.94 2.36
C GLY A 92 5.08 6.69 3.20
N ILE A 93 4.68 5.42 3.39
CA ILE A 93 3.53 5.04 4.22
C ILE A 93 3.78 5.42 5.68
N ALA A 94 4.94 5.06 6.24
CA ALA A 94 5.27 5.34 7.64
C ALA A 94 5.28 6.86 7.93
N LEU A 95 5.80 7.67 7.01
CA LEU A 95 5.80 9.12 7.14
C LEU A 95 4.39 9.71 7.03
N ALA A 96 3.58 9.23 6.09
CA ALA A 96 2.19 9.65 5.94
C ALA A 96 1.36 9.33 7.20
N GLU A 97 1.50 8.13 7.77
CA GLU A 97 0.85 7.75 9.03
C GLU A 97 1.29 8.62 10.20
N ARG A 98 2.60 8.89 10.31
CA ARG A 98 3.13 9.79 11.33
C ARG A 98 2.52 11.18 11.20
N PHE A 99 2.46 11.72 9.96
CA PHE A 99 1.90 13.05 9.71
C PHE A 99 0.42 13.11 10.11
N LEU A 100 -0.40 12.17 9.66
CA LEU A 100 -1.84 12.11 9.96
C LEU A 100 -2.10 12.00 11.47
N ARG A 101 -1.30 11.21 12.19
CA ARG A 101 -1.42 11.06 13.64
C ARG A 101 -1.05 12.31 14.41
N LEU A 102 -0.01 13.02 13.99
CA LEU A 102 0.50 14.20 14.69
C LEU A 102 -0.20 15.50 14.27
N ASN A 103 -0.77 15.55 13.08
CA ASN A 103 -1.34 16.75 12.47
C ASN A 103 -2.75 16.49 11.91
N PRO A 104 -3.71 15.96 12.70
CA PRO A 104 -5.01 15.53 12.18
C PRO A 104 -5.87 16.66 11.58
N ASN A 105 -5.61 17.90 11.99
CA ASN A 105 -6.35 19.09 11.54
C ASN A 105 -5.54 19.97 10.57
N HIS A 106 -4.44 19.46 10.01
CA HIS A 106 -3.64 20.24 9.05
C HIS A 106 -4.39 20.42 7.73
N ALA A 107 -4.25 21.59 7.10
CA ALA A 107 -4.94 21.93 5.85
C ALA A 107 -4.72 20.94 4.69
N ASN A 108 -3.62 20.19 4.70
CA ASN A 108 -3.25 19.23 3.65
C ASN A 108 -3.43 17.76 4.10
N VAL A 109 -4.31 17.48 5.05
CA VAL A 109 -4.58 16.09 5.49
C VAL A 109 -5.16 15.27 4.34
N ASP A 110 -6.02 15.87 3.52
CA ASP A 110 -6.57 15.26 2.29
C ASP A 110 -5.48 14.84 1.30
N TYR A 111 -4.45 15.69 1.13
CA TYR A 111 -3.27 15.34 0.32
C TYR A 111 -2.53 14.13 0.86
N VAL A 112 -2.35 14.05 2.18
CA VAL A 112 -1.61 12.93 2.80
C VAL A 112 -2.36 11.61 2.66
N TYR A 113 -3.68 11.59 2.86
CA TYR A 113 -4.52 10.43 2.56
C TYR A 113 -4.40 10.03 1.08
N TYR A 114 -4.48 11.01 0.18
CA TYR A 114 -4.35 10.76 -1.25
C TYR A 114 -3.00 10.15 -1.61
N MET A 115 -1.90 10.71 -1.10
CA MET A 115 -0.56 10.18 -1.36
C MET A 115 -0.36 8.79 -0.77
N ARG A 116 -0.85 8.51 0.44
CA ARG A 116 -0.77 7.18 1.04
C ARG A 116 -1.53 6.15 0.21
N ALA A 117 -2.71 6.50 -0.28
CA ALA A 117 -3.46 5.65 -1.21
C ALA A 117 -2.67 5.37 -2.50
N LEU A 118 -2.04 6.41 -3.10
CA LEU A 118 -1.20 6.22 -4.30
C LEU A 118 -0.01 5.30 -4.05
N ILE A 119 0.65 5.44 -2.91
CA ILE A 119 1.78 4.58 -2.52
C ILE A 119 1.31 3.14 -2.37
N ASN A 120 0.19 2.90 -1.69
CA ASN A 120 -0.39 1.57 -1.52
C ASN A 120 -0.73 0.91 -2.87
N VAL A 121 -1.35 1.65 -3.79
CA VAL A 121 -1.64 1.15 -5.15
C VAL A 121 -0.34 0.83 -5.90
N SER A 122 0.66 1.73 -5.86
CA SER A 122 1.93 1.52 -6.56
C SER A 122 2.71 0.31 -6.03
N THR A 123 2.56 -0.03 -4.75
CA THR A 123 3.18 -1.23 -4.17
C THR A 123 2.66 -2.51 -4.83
N GLU A 124 1.38 -2.58 -5.13
CA GLU A 124 0.82 -3.71 -5.88
C GLU A 124 1.27 -3.70 -7.35
N GLU A 125 1.31 -2.54 -8.01
CA GLU A 125 1.73 -2.41 -9.40
C GLU A 125 3.21 -2.77 -9.61
N ASN A 126 4.10 -2.30 -8.75
CA ASN A 126 5.55 -2.55 -8.84
C ASN A 126 5.91 -4.03 -8.66
N LEU A 127 5.20 -4.73 -7.76
CA LEU A 127 5.33 -6.19 -7.62
C LEU A 127 4.91 -6.93 -8.92
N PHE A 128 4.29 -6.23 -9.86
CA PHE A 128 3.72 -6.80 -11.07
C PHE A 128 4.62 -6.71 -12.30
N GLN A 129 5.52 -5.77 -12.37
CA GLN A 129 6.44 -5.64 -13.50
C GLN A 129 7.46 -6.79 -13.53
N ASP A 130 7.79 -7.37 -12.38
CA ASP A 130 8.80 -8.43 -12.26
C ASP A 130 8.31 -9.84 -12.61
N LEU A 131 7.01 -10.07 -12.83
CA LEU A 131 6.42 -11.40 -13.00
C LEU A 131 5.40 -11.46 -14.13
N ALA A 132 5.84 -11.27 -15.36
CA ALA A 132 5.00 -11.46 -16.57
C ALA A 132 4.39 -12.87 -16.60
N GLY A 133 3.07 -12.98 -16.48
CA GLY A 133 2.32 -14.22 -16.73
C GLY A 133 1.64 -14.88 -15.54
N ILE A 134 1.76 -14.38 -14.31
CA ILE A 134 1.08 -14.95 -13.13
C ILE A 134 -0.30 -14.31 -12.92
N ASN A 135 -1.33 -15.15 -12.75
CA ASN A 135 -2.68 -14.68 -12.37
C ASN A 135 -2.61 -14.06 -10.97
N ARG A 136 -2.96 -12.78 -10.88
CA ARG A 136 -2.71 -11.90 -9.72
C ARG A 136 -3.88 -11.81 -8.76
N SER A 137 -5.00 -12.41 -9.13
CA SER A 137 -6.21 -12.41 -8.30
C SER A 137 -6.01 -13.09 -6.94
N ASP A 138 -4.97 -13.93 -6.79
CA ASP A 138 -4.71 -14.74 -5.61
C ASP A 138 -3.85 -14.03 -4.54
N ARG A 139 -3.32 -12.83 -4.82
CA ARG A 139 -2.44 -12.12 -3.89
C ARG A 139 -3.21 -11.34 -2.84
N ASP A 140 -2.62 -11.23 -1.65
CA ASP A 140 -3.16 -10.45 -0.55
C ASP A 140 -3.50 -9.01 -0.99
N PRO A 141 -4.77 -8.59 -0.92
CA PRO A 141 -5.22 -7.28 -1.34
C PRO A 141 -5.14 -6.23 -0.22
N THR A 142 -4.31 -6.40 0.80
CA THR A 142 -4.25 -5.50 1.96
C THR A 142 -3.93 -4.07 1.51
N ALA A 143 -2.94 -3.87 0.65
CA ALA A 143 -2.60 -2.55 0.15
C ALA A 143 -3.76 -1.89 -0.64
N SER A 144 -4.50 -2.68 -1.45
CA SER A 144 -5.72 -2.19 -2.11
C SER A 144 -6.82 -1.81 -1.12
N ARG A 145 -7.00 -2.57 -0.02
CA ARG A 145 -7.98 -2.22 1.03
C ARG A 145 -7.60 -0.94 1.75
N ASP A 146 -6.33 -0.77 2.09
CA ASP A 146 -5.81 0.43 2.73
C ASP A 146 -5.97 1.66 1.83
N ALA A 147 -5.61 1.54 0.55
CA ALA A 147 -5.85 2.58 -0.45
C ALA A 147 -7.34 2.92 -0.58
N PHE A 148 -8.22 1.91 -0.61
CA PHE A 148 -9.67 2.12 -0.66
C PHE A 148 -10.18 2.91 0.54
N ASN A 149 -9.73 2.59 1.75
CA ASN A 149 -10.12 3.27 2.97
C ASN A 149 -9.67 4.74 2.96
N ASP A 150 -8.44 5.02 2.54
CA ASP A 150 -7.91 6.37 2.41
C ASP A 150 -8.70 7.21 1.40
N LEU A 151 -8.96 6.66 0.21
CA LEU A 151 -9.76 7.34 -0.81
C LEU A 151 -11.21 7.55 -0.36
N LYS A 152 -11.78 6.60 0.38
CA LYS A 152 -13.10 6.75 1.00
C LYS A 152 -13.11 7.92 1.98
N THR A 153 -12.10 8.01 2.86
CA THR A 153 -11.96 9.14 3.80
C THR A 153 -11.94 10.48 3.05
N ILE A 154 -11.21 10.57 1.93
CA ILE A 154 -11.23 11.80 1.11
C ILE A 154 -12.64 12.14 0.65
N LEU A 155 -13.39 11.17 0.16
CA LEU A 155 -14.75 11.43 -0.39
C LEU A 155 -15.78 11.72 0.69
N THR A 156 -15.59 11.24 1.92
CA THR A 156 -16.55 11.44 3.03
C THR A 156 -16.23 12.68 3.86
N ASP A 157 -14.95 12.87 4.21
CA ASP A 157 -14.53 13.89 5.16
C ASP A 157 -13.98 15.15 4.48
N PHE A 158 -13.56 15.03 3.21
CA PHE A 158 -13.02 16.13 2.39
C PHE A 158 -13.66 16.17 1.00
N PRO A 159 -14.99 16.27 0.89
CA PRO A 159 -15.70 16.18 -0.40
C PRO A 159 -15.31 17.27 -1.41
N ASP A 160 -14.87 18.44 -0.92
CA ASP A 160 -14.41 19.58 -1.73
C ASP A 160 -12.90 19.54 -2.05
N SER A 161 -12.20 18.47 -1.65
CA SER A 161 -10.80 18.31 -1.97
C SER A 161 -10.58 18.22 -3.49
N LYS A 162 -9.52 18.89 -3.96
CA LYS A 162 -9.09 18.78 -5.37
C LYS A 162 -8.75 17.35 -5.79
N TYR A 163 -8.55 16.44 -4.83
CA TYR A 163 -8.28 15.02 -5.07
C TYR A 163 -9.54 14.17 -5.16
N ALA A 164 -10.71 14.69 -4.77
CA ALA A 164 -11.94 13.91 -4.66
C ALA A 164 -12.39 13.28 -6.00
N ALA A 165 -12.24 13.99 -7.11
CA ALA A 165 -12.61 13.47 -8.43
C ALA A 165 -11.74 12.27 -8.86
N ASP A 166 -10.42 12.37 -8.68
CA ASP A 166 -9.49 11.28 -8.97
C ASP A 166 -9.63 10.12 -7.96
N ALA A 167 -9.85 10.43 -6.68
CA ALA A 167 -10.13 9.43 -5.65
C ALA A 167 -11.31 8.54 -6.02
N ARG A 168 -12.43 9.14 -6.49
CA ARG A 168 -13.61 8.39 -6.95
C ARG A 168 -13.29 7.45 -8.11
N LYS A 169 -12.53 7.93 -9.10
CA LYS A 169 -12.10 7.12 -10.24
C LYS A 169 -11.25 5.93 -9.82
N ARG A 170 -10.29 6.16 -8.92
CA ARG A 170 -9.40 5.09 -8.41
C ARG A 170 -10.16 4.07 -7.57
N MET A 171 -11.12 4.50 -6.76
CA MET A 171 -11.96 3.58 -5.98
C MET A 171 -12.71 2.58 -6.86
N ILE A 172 -13.16 2.96 -8.05
CA ILE A 172 -13.83 2.04 -8.99
C ILE A 172 -12.85 0.94 -9.43
N ALA A 173 -11.62 1.30 -9.80
CA ALA A 173 -10.59 0.34 -10.20
C ALA A 173 -10.20 -0.60 -9.04
N ILE A 174 -10.04 -0.04 -7.83
CA ILE A 174 -9.73 -0.83 -6.63
C ILE A 174 -10.86 -1.80 -6.28
N LYS A 175 -12.13 -1.38 -6.40
CA LYS A 175 -13.29 -2.27 -6.17
C LYS A 175 -13.27 -3.48 -7.10
N SER A 176 -13.02 -3.28 -8.39
CA SER A 176 -12.89 -4.41 -9.33
C SER A 176 -11.72 -5.33 -8.95
N ARG A 177 -10.58 -4.78 -8.58
CA ARG A 177 -9.42 -5.55 -8.11
C ARG A 177 -9.74 -6.40 -6.87
N LEU A 178 -10.46 -5.82 -5.89
CA LEU A 178 -10.90 -6.52 -4.67
C LEU A 178 -11.93 -7.61 -4.98
N ALA A 179 -12.88 -7.33 -5.89
CA ALA A 179 -13.84 -8.32 -6.33
C ALA A 179 -13.18 -9.52 -7.03
N GLN A 180 -12.16 -9.28 -7.87
CA GLN A 180 -11.37 -10.32 -8.52
C GLN A 180 -10.65 -11.23 -7.51
N TYR A 181 -10.09 -10.63 -6.45
CA TYR A 181 -9.49 -11.42 -5.37
C TYR A 181 -10.53 -12.32 -4.69
N GLU A 182 -11.67 -11.78 -4.26
CA GLU A 182 -12.72 -12.55 -3.61
C GLU A 182 -13.26 -13.67 -4.54
N LEU A 183 -13.35 -13.40 -5.83
CA LEU A 183 -13.76 -14.39 -6.83
C LEU A 183 -12.73 -15.53 -6.97
N SER A 184 -11.44 -15.22 -6.94
CA SER A 184 -10.38 -16.23 -6.96
C SER A 184 -10.46 -17.14 -5.73
N VAL A 185 -10.71 -16.56 -4.56
CA VAL A 185 -10.91 -17.29 -3.31
C VAL A 185 -12.19 -18.16 -3.37
N ALA A 186 -13.28 -17.62 -3.96
CA ALA A 186 -14.51 -18.40 -4.16
C ALA A 186 -14.26 -19.64 -5.04
N ARG A 187 -13.57 -19.48 -6.18
CA ARG A 187 -13.16 -20.59 -7.07
C ARG A 187 -12.28 -21.61 -6.37
N PHE A 188 -11.36 -21.15 -5.54
CA PHE A 188 -10.49 -22.03 -4.75
C PHE A 188 -11.29 -22.92 -3.79
N TYR A 189 -12.27 -22.35 -3.08
CA TYR A 189 -13.15 -23.12 -2.19
C TYR A 189 -14.10 -24.03 -2.97
N LEU A 190 -14.66 -23.56 -4.09
CA LEU A 190 -15.52 -24.37 -4.95
C LEU A 190 -14.80 -25.63 -5.44
N LYS A 191 -13.56 -25.48 -5.94
CA LYS A 191 -12.72 -26.62 -6.40
C LYS A 191 -12.44 -27.64 -5.29
N ARG A 192 -12.55 -27.25 -4.02
CA ARG A 192 -12.38 -28.12 -2.85
C ARG A 192 -13.70 -28.59 -2.27
N GLU A 193 -14.82 -28.35 -2.95
CA GLU A 193 -16.16 -28.71 -2.51
C GLU A 193 -16.54 -28.06 -1.15
N ALA A 194 -15.83 -27.02 -0.74
CA ALA A 194 -16.13 -26.21 0.44
C ALA A 194 -17.24 -25.21 0.11
N TYR A 195 -18.42 -25.73 -0.25
CA TYR A 195 -19.53 -24.97 -0.83
C TYR A 195 -19.98 -23.78 0.01
N ALA A 196 -20.10 -23.97 1.33
CA ALA A 196 -20.49 -22.86 2.22
C ALA A 196 -19.50 -21.70 2.19
N SER A 197 -18.19 -22.00 2.16
CA SER A 197 -17.14 -20.99 2.08
C SER A 197 -17.13 -20.29 0.72
N ALA A 198 -17.28 -21.03 -0.37
CA ALA A 198 -17.36 -20.51 -1.73
C ALA A 198 -18.58 -19.59 -1.90
N ALA A 199 -19.77 -20.02 -1.45
CA ALA A 199 -20.99 -19.21 -1.50
C ALA A 199 -20.87 -17.92 -0.69
N ASN A 200 -20.25 -17.95 0.48
CA ASN A 200 -20.03 -16.76 1.30
C ASN A 200 -19.12 -15.75 0.60
N ARG A 201 -18.08 -16.19 -0.12
CA ARG A 201 -17.24 -15.29 -0.93
C ARG A 201 -18.00 -14.69 -2.09
N GLY A 202 -18.80 -15.49 -2.80
CA GLY A 202 -19.70 -15.00 -3.85
C GLY A 202 -20.68 -13.96 -3.32
N ARG A 203 -21.34 -14.22 -2.19
CA ARG A 203 -22.25 -13.29 -1.53
C ARG A 203 -21.55 -11.98 -1.17
N TYR A 204 -20.33 -12.03 -0.64
CA TYR A 204 -19.55 -10.84 -0.32
C TYR A 204 -19.32 -9.94 -1.55
N ILE A 205 -19.06 -10.54 -2.73
CA ILE A 205 -18.92 -9.79 -3.98
C ILE A 205 -20.23 -9.08 -4.33
N VAL A 206 -21.37 -9.80 -4.27
CA VAL A 206 -22.68 -9.24 -4.60
C VAL A 206 -23.07 -8.09 -3.67
N GLU A 207 -22.78 -8.22 -2.37
CA GLU A 207 -23.12 -7.22 -1.36
C GLU A 207 -22.23 -5.96 -1.41
N TYR A 208 -20.92 -6.14 -1.55
CA TYR A 208 -19.96 -5.04 -1.38
C TYR A 208 -19.37 -4.51 -2.69
N TYR A 209 -19.42 -5.31 -3.76
CA TYR A 209 -18.86 -4.98 -5.08
C TYR A 209 -19.89 -5.07 -6.19
N SER A 210 -21.15 -4.72 -5.90
CA SER A 210 -22.32 -4.90 -6.77
C SER A 210 -22.18 -4.31 -8.18
N ALA A 211 -21.32 -3.30 -8.39
CA ALA A 211 -21.06 -2.68 -9.69
C ALA A 211 -19.88 -3.31 -10.44
N SER A 212 -19.25 -4.38 -9.91
CA SER A 212 -18.11 -5.00 -10.56
C SER A 212 -18.55 -6.08 -11.57
N PRO A 213 -17.77 -6.31 -12.64
CA PRO A 213 -18.09 -7.36 -13.62
C PRO A 213 -18.04 -8.78 -13.04
N GLU A 214 -17.39 -8.96 -11.89
CA GLU A 214 -17.25 -10.25 -11.19
C GLU A 214 -18.56 -10.75 -10.56
N VAL A 215 -19.58 -9.90 -10.44
CA VAL A 215 -20.89 -10.24 -9.82
C VAL A 215 -21.60 -11.38 -10.56
N GLU A 216 -21.56 -11.38 -11.89
CA GLU A 216 -22.21 -12.41 -12.68
C GLU A 216 -21.65 -13.81 -12.35
N GLU A 217 -20.33 -13.95 -12.31
CA GLU A 217 -19.70 -15.22 -11.98
C GLU A 217 -19.86 -15.59 -10.51
N ALA A 218 -19.82 -14.61 -9.62
CA ALA A 218 -20.09 -14.83 -8.19
C ALA A 218 -21.48 -15.43 -7.98
N LEU A 219 -22.51 -14.92 -8.65
CA LEU A 219 -23.86 -15.47 -8.61
C LEU A 219 -23.91 -16.90 -9.14
N LYS A 220 -23.19 -17.23 -10.23
CA LYS A 220 -23.11 -18.60 -10.77
C LYS A 220 -22.48 -19.56 -9.76
N ILE A 221 -21.40 -19.16 -9.09
CA ILE A 221 -20.77 -19.94 -8.02
C ILE A 221 -21.75 -20.14 -6.85
N MET A 222 -22.44 -19.09 -6.42
CA MET A 222 -23.45 -19.20 -5.34
C MET A 222 -24.54 -20.21 -5.69
N ILE A 223 -25.09 -20.17 -6.91
CA ILE A 223 -26.10 -21.08 -7.40
C ILE A 223 -25.60 -22.53 -7.33
N GLU A 224 -24.41 -22.79 -7.86
CA GLU A 224 -23.79 -24.14 -7.83
C GLU A 224 -23.61 -24.62 -6.38
N CYS A 225 -23.09 -23.76 -5.50
CA CYS A 225 -22.89 -24.11 -4.09
C CYS A 225 -24.22 -24.38 -3.35
N TYR A 226 -25.24 -23.55 -3.55
CA TYR A 226 -26.53 -23.72 -2.90
C TYR A 226 -27.24 -24.98 -3.39
N ASN A 227 -27.14 -25.30 -4.67
CA ASN A 227 -27.63 -26.54 -5.23
C ASN A 227 -26.94 -27.77 -4.58
N ALA A 228 -25.61 -27.76 -4.51
CA ALA A 228 -24.84 -28.85 -3.89
C ALA A 228 -25.16 -29.05 -2.40
N MET A 229 -25.54 -27.99 -1.69
CA MET A 229 -25.94 -28.04 -0.28
C MET A 229 -27.43 -28.32 -0.05
N GLY A 230 -28.24 -28.43 -1.12
CA GLY A 230 -29.69 -28.62 -1.01
C GLY A 230 -30.45 -27.40 -0.49
N LEU A 231 -29.91 -26.21 -0.63
CA LEU A 231 -30.50 -24.96 -0.16
C LEU A 231 -31.32 -24.28 -1.27
N SER A 232 -32.48 -24.91 -1.61
CA SER A 232 -33.32 -24.55 -2.77
C SER A 232 -33.80 -23.10 -2.78
N ASP A 233 -34.13 -22.53 -1.62
CA ASP A 233 -34.61 -21.14 -1.53
C ASP A 233 -33.49 -20.15 -1.87
N LEU A 234 -32.27 -20.37 -1.35
CA LEU A 234 -31.11 -19.54 -1.65
C LEU A 234 -30.66 -19.66 -3.11
N GLU A 235 -30.71 -20.89 -3.65
CA GLU A 235 -30.45 -21.12 -5.08
C GLU A 235 -31.46 -20.37 -5.96
N SER A 236 -32.75 -20.48 -5.66
CA SER A 236 -33.80 -19.79 -6.42
C SER A 236 -33.62 -18.27 -6.39
N ASN A 237 -33.36 -17.71 -5.21
CA ASN A 237 -33.09 -16.29 -5.07
C ASN A 237 -31.87 -15.82 -5.89
N ALA A 238 -30.76 -16.56 -5.84
CA ALA A 238 -29.57 -16.24 -6.60
C ALA A 238 -29.82 -16.32 -8.12
N ARG A 239 -30.60 -17.31 -8.59
CA ARG A 239 -31.04 -17.45 -10.00
C ARG A 239 -31.91 -16.27 -10.44
N GLN A 240 -32.82 -15.78 -9.60
CA GLN A 240 -33.64 -14.61 -9.90
C GLN A 240 -32.79 -13.35 -10.05
N VAL A 241 -31.86 -13.12 -9.12
CA VAL A 241 -30.94 -11.97 -9.20
C VAL A 241 -30.08 -12.05 -10.48
N LEU A 242 -29.56 -13.24 -10.82
CA LEU A 242 -28.77 -13.42 -12.03
C LEU A 242 -29.59 -13.12 -13.29
N ALA A 243 -30.81 -13.66 -13.39
CA ALA A 243 -31.69 -13.46 -14.55
C ALA A 243 -32.14 -12.00 -14.71
N ALA A 244 -32.37 -11.29 -13.59
CA ALA A 244 -32.80 -9.90 -13.62
C ALA A 244 -31.71 -8.93 -14.07
N ASN A 245 -30.45 -9.23 -13.73
CA ASN A 245 -29.34 -8.31 -14.00
C ASN A 245 -28.48 -8.70 -15.22
N TYR A 246 -28.52 -9.97 -15.61
CA TYR A 246 -27.72 -10.53 -16.71
C TYR A 246 -28.58 -11.41 -17.63
N PRO A 247 -29.58 -10.81 -18.32
CA PRO A 247 -30.42 -11.55 -19.25
C PRO A 247 -29.56 -12.11 -20.40
N LYS A 248 -29.87 -13.37 -20.82
CA LYS A 248 -29.19 -14.02 -21.94
C LYS A 248 -29.71 -13.49 -23.27
#